data_57c8b038741dd0316de3b92637c45026
#
_entry.id   57c8b038741dd0316de3b92637c45026
#
_cell.length_a   1.000
_cell.length_b   1.000
_cell.length_c   1.000
_cell.angle_alpha   90.00
_cell.angle_beta   90.00
_cell.angle_gamma   90.00
#
_symmetry.space_group_name_H-M   'P 1'
#
loop_
_entity.id
_entity.type
_entity.pdbx_description
1 polymer ?
#
loop_
_entity_poly.entity_id
_entity_poly.type
_entity_poly.pdbx_seq_one_letter_code
_entity_poly.pdbx_strand_id
1 'polypeptide(L)'
;TFTNKAANEMKERLEEIKCSDSKVNDKDFSNIWIGTFHAICARILHKHINYLGFQQSYNIYDKNDSKRLIRKCISMLDIDSKQYQVKTISNIIENSKNKLIDENDFYDNAIGFYNKIISKVYKKYQEELKNNQSLDYSDLIVKTVQLFKKHPDILEYYQEKFKYILVDEYQDINHAQYILIKLLSKKRRNLFVVGDPDQSIYRFRGAELGNIISFEEDFPESTVIKLEQNYRSSENILKAASFVIKNNTYRKEKRLWTTRKGGEKIKYYEASSAFDEAEFIAREIKNIVKHKKLKWRDIALLYRTNAQSRSLEEVFAKNSISFRLIGGIRYYDRKEIKNILYLLKIIYNHDDKECLKSWLEMDRMGIGEMGFKKINYIANFPCCLS
;
A
#
# COMPACT_ATOMS: atom_id res chain seq x y z
N THR A 1 0.42 11.06 1.43
CA THR A 1 1.19 10.51 0.31
C THR A 1 1.02 9.00 0.17
N PHE A 2 1.50 8.40 -0.93
CA PHE A 2 1.29 6.98 -1.23
C PHE A 2 2.30 6.04 -0.54
N THR A 3 3.54 6.48 -0.29
CA THR A 3 4.60 5.63 0.27
C THR A 3 5.19 6.18 1.57
N ASN A 4 5.64 5.27 2.44
CA ASN A 4 6.34 5.68 3.68
C ASN A 4 7.66 6.43 3.38
N LYS A 5 8.35 6.08 2.27
CA LYS A 5 9.56 6.78 1.85
C LYS A 5 9.26 8.25 1.53
N ALA A 6 8.22 8.50 0.73
CA ALA A 6 7.80 9.87 0.41
C ALA A 6 7.34 10.63 1.67
N ALA A 7 6.61 9.97 2.58
CA ALA A 7 6.22 10.59 3.84
C ALA A 7 7.42 11.00 4.71
N ASN A 8 8.46 10.17 4.77
CA ASN A 8 9.67 10.48 5.53
C ASN A 8 10.47 11.61 4.88
N GLU A 9 10.61 11.60 3.54
CA GLU A 9 11.28 12.68 2.80
C GLU A 9 10.55 14.03 3.00
N MET A 10 9.22 14.03 3.00
CA MET A 10 8.45 15.23 3.31
C MET A 10 8.70 15.74 4.73
N LYS A 11 8.82 14.83 5.72
CA LYS A 11 9.14 15.21 7.11
C LYS A 11 10.53 15.83 7.20
N GLU A 12 11.54 15.19 6.58
CA GLU A 12 12.93 15.68 6.56
C GLU A 12 12.99 17.08 5.94
N ARG A 13 12.33 17.30 4.80
CA ARG A 13 12.29 18.63 4.16
C ARG A 13 11.58 19.69 5.01
N LEU A 14 10.54 19.31 5.74
CA LEU A 14 9.90 20.24 6.67
C LEU A 14 10.80 20.62 7.84
N GLU A 15 11.57 19.67 8.36
CA GLU A 15 12.56 19.94 9.41
C GLU A 15 13.67 20.87 8.89
N GLU A 16 14.13 20.71 7.64
CA GLU A 16 15.07 21.62 6.99
C GLU A 16 14.51 23.05 6.88
N ILE A 17 13.24 23.20 6.47
CA ILE A 17 12.56 24.50 6.39
C ILE A 17 12.47 25.13 7.78
N LYS A 18 12.12 24.36 8.80
CA LYS A 18 12.07 24.80 10.19
C LYS A 18 13.42 25.33 10.69
N CYS A 19 14.51 24.66 10.33
CA CYS A 19 15.86 25.09 10.72
C CYS A 19 16.33 26.34 9.96
N SER A 20 15.80 26.59 8.76
CA SER A 20 16.22 27.71 7.91
C SER A 20 15.43 28.99 8.10
N ASP A 21 14.20 28.93 8.67
CA ASP A 21 13.34 30.10 8.86
C ASP A 21 13.03 30.33 10.35
N SER A 22 13.71 31.31 10.94
CA SER A 22 13.59 31.70 12.35
C SER A 22 12.21 32.27 12.72
N LYS A 23 11.33 32.54 11.77
CA LYS A 23 9.96 33.04 12.02
C LYS A 23 8.95 31.93 12.26
N VAL A 24 9.33 30.67 12.10
CA VAL A 24 8.42 29.54 12.24
C VAL A 24 8.57 28.91 13.62
N ASN A 25 7.47 28.88 14.38
CA ASN A 25 7.46 28.34 15.74
C ASN A 25 7.38 26.80 15.72
N ASP A 26 8.05 26.15 16.66
CA ASP A 26 8.00 24.68 16.87
C ASP A 26 6.57 24.14 17.04
N LYS A 27 5.67 24.93 17.63
CA LYS A 27 4.26 24.56 17.83
C LYS A 27 3.49 24.42 16.51
N ASP A 28 3.88 25.11 15.45
CA ASP A 28 3.20 25.07 14.15
C ASP A 28 3.44 23.73 13.43
N PHE A 29 4.63 23.15 13.60
CA PHE A 29 5.00 21.85 13.01
C PHE A 29 4.50 20.64 13.80
N SER A 30 4.37 20.74 15.12
CA SER A 30 3.97 19.61 15.98
C SER A 30 2.56 19.06 15.66
N ASN A 31 1.71 19.89 15.05
CA ASN A 31 0.33 19.55 14.71
C ASN A 31 0.15 19.05 13.27
N ILE A 32 1.21 19.08 12.44
CA ILE A 32 1.12 18.60 11.05
C ILE A 32 1.13 17.08 11.03
N TRP A 33 0.16 16.51 10.34
CA TRP A 33 0.09 15.07 10.13
C TRP A 33 0.61 14.73 8.74
N ILE A 34 1.75 14.02 8.69
CA ILE A 34 2.35 13.54 7.45
C ILE A 34 2.44 12.04 7.52
N GLY A 35 1.90 11.37 6.50
CA GLY A 35 1.92 9.91 6.45
C GLY A 35 1.24 9.37 5.20
N THR A 36 1.25 8.05 5.09
CA THR A 36 0.42 7.36 4.11
C THR A 36 -1.04 7.38 4.54
N PHE A 37 -1.97 7.19 3.60
CA PHE A 37 -3.40 7.05 3.90
C PHE A 37 -3.66 6.08 5.04
N HIS A 38 -3.05 4.90 4.97
CA HIS A 38 -3.22 3.86 5.99
C HIS A 38 -2.70 4.30 7.37
N ALA A 39 -1.56 4.99 7.43
CA ALA A 39 -1.00 5.48 8.70
C ALA A 39 -1.91 6.55 9.34
N ILE A 40 -2.46 7.45 8.54
CA ILE A 40 -3.41 8.47 9.02
C ILE A 40 -4.69 7.81 9.51
N CYS A 41 -5.26 6.88 8.73
CA CYS A 41 -6.44 6.11 9.12
C CYS A 41 -6.23 5.30 10.40
N ALA A 42 -5.10 4.58 10.51
CA ALA A 42 -4.75 3.85 11.73
C ALA A 42 -4.70 4.77 12.96
N ARG A 43 -4.12 5.98 12.83
CA ARG A 43 -4.08 6.97 13.90
C ARG A 43 -5.47 7.48 14.31
N ILE A 44 -6.38 7.64 13.35
CA ILE A 44 -7.78 8.01 13.60
C ILE A 44 -8.51 6.86 14.30
N LEU A 45 -8.40 5.65 13.77
CA LEU A 45 -9.06 4.46 14.31
C LEU A 45 -8.56 4.12 15.71
N HIS A 46 -7.27 4.25 16.00
CA HIS A 46 -6.74 4.02 17.35
C HIS A 46 -7.46 4.84 18.43
N LYS A 47 -7.99 6.02 18.08
CA LYS A 47 -8.74 6.88 19.00
C LYS A 47 -10.23 6.57 19.05
N HIS A 48 -10.81 6.09 17.96
CA HIS A 48 -12.27 6.08 17.79
C HIS A 48 -12.87 4.75 17.36
N ILE A 49 -12.07 3.68 17.26
CA ILE A 49 -12.54 2.39 16.70
C ILE A 49 -13.60 1.72 17.60
N ASN A 50 -13.63 2.03 18.88
CA ASN A 50 -14.65 1.56 19.81
C ASN A 50 -16.07 1.92 19.36
N TYR A 51 -16.26 3.03 18.66
CA TYR A 51 -17.55 3.40 18.06
C TYR A 51 -18.01 2.43 16.95
N LEU A 52 -17.09 1.61 16.42
CA LEU A 52 -17.40 0.54 15.45
C LEU A 52 -17.48 -0.86 16.09
N GLY A 53 -17.39 -0.94 17.43
CA GLY A 53 -17.48 -2.18 18.19
C GLY A 53 -16.21 -3.04 18.15
N PHE A 54 -15.05 -2.41 18.02
CA PHE A 54 -13.73 -3.03 18.20
C PHE A 54 -13.06 -2.49 19.46
N GLN A 55 -12.12 -3.28 19.99
CA GLN A 55 -11.24 -2.83 21.07
C GLN A 55 -10.15 -1.88 20.52
N GLN A 56 -9.63 -0.98 21.36
CA GLN A 56 -8.52 -0.12 20.95
C GLN A 56 -7.23 -0.90 20.68
N SER A 57 -7.10 -2.07 21.30
CA SER A 57 -5.99 -3.01 21.11
C SER A 57 -6.16 -3.94 19.90
N TYR A 58 -6.80 -3.48 18.82
CA TYR A 58 -6.95 -4.29 17.62
C TYR A 58 -5.63 -4.54 16.90
N ASN A 59 -5.49 -5.73 16.32
CA ASN A 59 -4.35 -6.09 15.50
C ASN A 59 -4.56 -5.70 14.02
N ILE A 60 -3.46 -5.41 13.32
CA ILE A 60 -3.46 -5.19 11.87
C ILE A 60 -2.82 -6.41 11.20
N TYR A 61 -3.61 -7.10 10.37
CA TYR A 61 -3.18 -8.27 9.61
C TYR A 61 -2.43 -7.85 8.34
N ASP A 62 -1.29 -8.50 8.12
CA ASP A 62 -0.59 -8.40 6.85
C ASP A 62 -1.26 -9.27 5.76
N LYS A 63 -0.70 -9.23 4.52
CA LYS A 63 -1.23 -10.03 3.41
C LYS A 63 -1.18 -11.54 3.64
N ASN A 64 -0.23 -12.03 4.44
CA ASN A 64 -0.09 -13.45 4.73
C ASN A 64 -1.08 -13.86 5.82
N ASP A 65 -1.24 -13.02 6.85
CA ASP A 65 -2.24 -13.22 7.89
C ASP A 65 -3.65 -13.25 7.28
N SER A 66 -3.97 -12.29 6.41
CA SER A 66 -5.25 -12.22 5.68
C SER A 66 -5.50 -13.47 4.82
N LYS A 67 -4.49 -13.93 4.07
CA LYS A 67 -4.62 -15.16 3.26
C LYS A 67 -4.79 -16.41 4.11
N ARG A 68 -4.16 -16.46 5.28
CA ARG A 68 -4.32 -17.58 6.22
C ARG A 68 -5.73 -17.61 6.76
N LEU A 69 -6.25 -16.46 7.16
CA LEU A 69 -7.64 -16.36 7.64
C LEU A 69 -8.66 -16.71 6.53
N ILE A 70 -8.47 -16.24 5.30
CA ILE A 70 -9.30 -16.62 4.15
C ILE A 70 -9.27 -18.14 3.93
N ARG A 71 -8.09 -18.78 4.00
CA ARG A 71 -7.98 -20.25 3.88
C ARG A 71 -8.77 -20.96 4.96
N LYS A 72 -8.71 -20.48 6.20
CA LYS A 72 -9.53 -20.99 7.30
C LYS A 72 -11.02 -20.83 7.02
N CYS A 73 -11.46 -19.67 6.53
CA CYS A 73 -12.87 -19.44 6.18
C CYS A 73 -13.36 -20.38 5.06
N ILE A 74 -12.54 -20.63 4.03
CA ILE A 74 -12.84 -21.60 2.97
C ILE A 74 -13.04 -23.00 3.55
N SER A 75 -12.16 -23.44 4.46
CA SER A 75 -12.29 -24.74 5.14
C SER A 75 -13.50 -24.80 6.06
N MET A 76 -13.83 -23.73 6.81
CA MET A 76 -14.99 -23.67 7.70
C MET A 76 -16.34 -23.73 6.95
N LEU A 77 -16.34 -23.36 5.68
CA LEU A 77 -17.52 -23.36 4.81
C LEU A 77 -17.57 -24.58 3.88
N ASP A 78 -16.67 -25.57 4.07
CA ASP A 78 -16.55 -26.78 3.26
C ASP A 78 -16.47 -26.51 1.75
N ILE A 79 -15.75 -25.42 1.37
CA ILE A 79 -15.58 -24.99 -0.02
C ILE A 79 -14.31 -25.62 -0.59
N ASP A 80 -14.39 -26.14 -1.84
CA ASP A 80 -13.24 -26.71 -2.54
C ASP A 80 -12.16 -25.65 -2.84
N SER A 81 -11.04 -25.74 -2.14
CA SER A 81 -9.89 -24.82 -2.27
C SER A 81 -9.16 -24.91 -3.62
N LYS A 82 -9.36 -25.98 -4.41
CA LYS A 82 -8.80 -26.11 -5.77
C LYS A 82 -9.56 -25.21 -6.75
N GLN A 83 -10.88 -25.18 -6.62
CA GLN A 83 -11.74 -24.32 -7.44
C GLN A 83 -11.71 -22.85 -6.96
N TYR A 84 -11.68 -22.63 -5.64
CA TYR A 84 -11.74 -21.33 -5.00
C TYR A 84 -10.39 -20.95 -4.37
N GLN A 85 -9.46 -20.52 -5.23
CA GLN A 85 -8.10 -20.21 -4.80
C GLN A 85 -8.05 -19.01 -3.86
N VAL A 86 -7.36 -19.15 -2.73
CA VAL A 86 -7.16 -18.10 -1.71
C VAL A 86 -6.65 -16.80 -2.30
N LYS A 87 -5.72 -16.86 -3.26
CA LYS A 87 -5.16 -15.67 -3.91
C LYS A 87 -6.22 -14.88 -4.68
N THR A 88 -7.09 -15.57 -5.40
CA THR A 88 -8.17 -14.96 -6.19
C THR A 88 -9.20 -14.32 -5.27
N ILE A 89 -9.65 -15.04 -4.24
CA ILE A 89 -10.60 -14.50 -3.26
C ILE A 89 -10.02 -13.29 -2.52
N SER A 90 -8.76 -13.37 -2.08
CA SER A 90 -8.08 -12.25 -1.42
C SER A 90 -8.07 -10.99 -2.30
N ASN A 91 -7.80 -11.14 -3.60
CA ASN A 91 -7.80 -10.02 -4.54
C ASN A 91 -9.21 -9.45 -4.75
N ILE A 92 -10.24 -10.31 -4.83
CA ILE A 92 -11.64 -9.85 -4.98
C ILE A 92 -12.06 -9.07 -3.75
N ILE A 93 -11.79 -9.56 -2.53
CA ILE A 93 -12.09 -8.86 -1.29
C ILE A 93 -11.35 -7.51 -1.22
N GLU A 94 -10.03 -7.49 -1.51
CA GLU A 94 -9.23 -6.27 -1.52
C GLU A 94 -9.82 -5.24 -2.52
N ASN A 95 -10.18 -5.68 -3.72
CA ASN A 95 -10.78 -4.81 -4.74
C ASN A 95 -12.16 -4.29 -4.33
N SER A 96 -12.99 -5.12 -3.69
CA SER A 96 -14.31 -4.70 -3.18
C SER A 96 -14.16 -3.64 -2.08
N LYS A 97 -13.26 -3.85 -1.13
CA LYS A 97 -12.94 -2.88 -0.09
C LYS A 97 -12.42 -1.55 -0.66
N ASN A 98 -11.54 -1.62 -1.66
CA ASN A 98 -11.03 -0.41 -2.35
C ASN A 98 -12.13 0.40 -3.03
N LYS A 99 -13.26 -0.22 -3.35
CA LYS A 99 -14.48 0.41 -3.91
C LYS A 99 -15.54 0.73 -2.85
N LEU A 100 -15.24 0.52 -1.58
CA LEU A 100 -16.19 0.65 -0.45
C LEU A 100 -17.41 -0.27 -0.57
N ILE A 101 -17.26 -1.41 -1.26
CA ILE A 101 -18.27 -2.47 -1.31
C ILE A 101 -18.02 -3.40 -0.13
N ASP A 102 -18.88 -3.34 0.89
CA ASP A 102 -18.75 -4.20 2.06
C ASP A 102 -19.26 -5.63 1.79
N GLU A 103 -19.16 -6.50 2.79
CA GLU A 103 -19.53 -7.91 2.69
C GLU A 103 -21.02 -8.13 2.43
N ASN A 104 -21.88 -7.21 2.86
CA ASN A 104 -23.32 -7.28 2.64
C ASN A 104 -23.66 -6.77 1.24
N ASP A 105 -23.12 -5.59 0.86
CA ASP A 105 -23.27 -5.05 -0.50
C ASP A 105 -22.79 -6.05 -1.55
N PHE A 106 -21.66 -6.71 -1.29
CA PHE A 106 -21.13 -7.73 -2.20
C PHE A 106 -22.03 -8.96 -2.28
N TYR A 107 -22.61 -9.38 -1.15
CA TYR A 107 -23.54 -10.52 -1.09
C TYR A 107 -24.83 -10.24 -1.86
N ASP A 108 -25.42 -9.07 -1.66
CA ASP A 108 -26.70 -8.68 -2.27
C ASP A 108 -26.57 -8.50 -3.81
N ASN A 109 -25.40 -8.09 -4.28
CA ASN A 109 -25.09 -7.88 -5.70
C ASN A 109 -24.34 -9.04 -6.37
N ALA A 110 -24.15 -10.17 -5.69
CA ALA A 110 -23.41 -11.30 -6.22
C ALA A 110 -24.19 -12.04 -7.33
N ILE A 111 -23.76 -11.89 -8.58
CA ILE A 111 -24.33 -12.56 -9.74
C ILE A 111 -23.55 -13.85 -10.03
N GLY A 112 -24.27 -14.94 -10.26
CA GLY A 112 -23.70 -16.25 -10.58
C GLY A 112 -23.21 -17.03 -9.37
N PHE A 113 -23.11 -18.35 -9.55
CA PHE A 113 -22.76 -19.28 -8.47
C PHE A 113 -21.38 -18.99 -7.85
N TYR A 114 -20.40 -18.67 -8.69
CA TYR A 114 -19.03 -18.40 -8.24
C TYR A 114 -18.96 -17.20 -7.28
N ASN A 115 -19.59 -16.07 -7.65
CA ASN A 115 -19.60 -14.87 -6.80
C ASN A 115 -20.42 -15.06 -5.52
N LYS A 116 -21.50 -15.87 -5.57
CA LYS A 116 -22.29 -16.23 -4.38
C LYS A 116 -21.47 -17.04 -3.36
N ILE A 117 -20.56 -17.88 -3.82
CA ILE A 117 -19.64 -18.58 -2.91
C ILE A 117 -18.62 -17.61 -2.32
N ILE A 118 -18.02 -16.74 -3.15
CA ILE A 118 -17.07 -15.75 -2.66
C ILE A 118 -17.71 -14.79 -1.65
N SER A 119 -18.97 -14.38 -1.85
CA SER A 119 -19.66 -13.51 -0.92
C SER A 119 -19.84 -14.15 0.47
N LYS A 120 -20.10 -15.46 0.54
CA LYS A 120 -20.12 -16.21 1.80
C LYS A 120 -18.75 -16.20 2.49
N VAL A 121 -17.66 -16.39 1.70
CA VAL A 121 -16.30 -16.35 2.23
C VAL A 121 -15.97 -14.94 2.72
N TYR A 122 -16.35 -13.87 1.98
CA TYR A 122 -16.10 -12.50 2.38
C TYR A 122 -16.82 -12.16 3.69
N LYS A 123 -18.10 -12.54 3.80
CA LYS A 123 -18.89 -12.35 5.04
C LYS A 123 -18.24 -13.08 6.22
N LYS A 124 -17.88 -14.36 6.04
CA LYS A 124 -17.20 -15.13 7.08
C LYS A 124 -15.84 -14.55 7.45
N TYR A 125 -15.08 -14.06 6.48
CA TYR A 125 -13.79 -13.41 6.70
C TYR A 125 -13.91 -12.15 7.57
N GLN A 126 -14.93 -11.31 7.33
CA GLN A 126 -15.18 -10.11 8.15
C GLN A 126 -15.66 -10.46 9.57
N GLU A 127 -16.47 -11.49 9.72
CA GLU A 127 -16.86 -12.02 11.04
C GLU A 127 -15.64 -12.48 11.83
N GLU A 128 -14.75 -13.28 11.21
CA GLU A 128 -13.55 -13.79 11.87
C GLU A 128 -12.55 -12.66 12.21
N LEU A 129 -12.38 -11.66 11.35
CA LEU A 129 -11.59 -10.46 11.67
C LEU A 129 -12.16 -9.76 12.93
N LYS A 130 -13.46 -9.57 12.99
CA LYS A 130 -14.12 -8.95 14.14
C LYS A 130 -13.98 -9.79 15.42
N ASN A 131 -14.15 -11.11 15.32
CA ASN A 131 -13.99 -12.03 16.45
C ASN A 131 -12.56 -12.03 17.01
N ASN A 132 -11.56 -11.87 16.13
CA ASN A 132 -10.15 -11.76 16.51
C ASN A 132 -9.75 -10.32 16.86
N GLN A 133 -10.68 -9.38 16.96
CA GLN A 133 -10.41 -7.96 17.19
C GLN A 133 -9.29 -7.46 16.27
N SER A 134 -9.42 -7.72 14.97
CA SER A 134 -8.37 -7.46 13.98
C SER A 134 -8.94 -6.80 12.73
N LEU A 135 -8.10 -6.01 12.07
CA LEU A 135 -8.39 -5.38 10.79
C LEU A 135 -7.35 -5.82 9.75
N ASP A 136 -7.74 -5.96 8.50
CA ASP A 136 -6.73 -6.02 7.44
C ASP A 136 -6.32 -4.61 6.98
N TYR A 137 -5.33 -4.56 6.08
CA TYR A 137 -4.78 -3.30 5.63
C TYR A 137 -5.81 -2.40 4.92
N SER A 138 -6.71 -2.99 4.12
CA SER A 138 -7.78 -2.24 3.44
C SER A 138 -8.85 -1.76 4.42
N ASP A 139 -9.10 -2.50 5.49
CA ASP A 139 -10.06 -2.09 6.52
C ASP A 139 -9.69 -0.78 7.20
N LEU A 140 -8.41 -0.42 7.28
CA LEU A 140 -8.01 0.85 7.87
C LEU A 140 -8.71 2.04 7.20
N ILE A 141 -8.80 2.02 5.88
CA ILE A 141 -9.46 3.11 5.13
C ILE A 141 -10.98 2.94 5.18
N VAL A 142 -11.47 1.72 4.91
CA VAL A 142 -12.91 1.42 4.90
C VAL A 142 -13.56 1.73 6.23
N LYS A 143 -12.96 1.29 7.35
CA LYS A 143 -13.50 1.55 8.70
C LYS A 143 -13.41 3.03 9.08
N THR A 144 -12.40 3.77 8.61
CA THR A 144 -12.36 5.22 8.82
C THR A 144 -13.48 5.92 8.07
N VAL A 145 -13.75 5.53 6.81
CA VAL A 145 -14.89 6.06 6.04
C VAL A 145 -16.22 5.70 6.70
N GLN A 146 -16.37 4.45 7.17
CA GLN A 146 -17.56 4.01 7.91
C GLN A 146 -17.75 4.79 9.22
N LEU A 147 -16.67 5.03 9.98
CA LEU A 147 -16.68 5.84 11.18
C LEU A 147 -17.21 7.25 10.90
N PHE A 148 -16.67 7.90 9.90
CA PHE A 148 -17.07 9.27 9.53
C PHE A 148 -18.50 9.37 9.02
N LYS A 149 -19.00 8.34 8.32
CA LYS A 149 -20.40 8.29 7.88
C LYS A 149 -21.37 8.05 9.01
N LYS A 150 -21.00 7.22 10.02
CA LYS A 150 -21.86 6.88 11.16
C LYS A 150 -21.80 7.90 12.29
N HIS A 151 -20.68 8.61 12.42
CA HIS A 151 -20.41 9.57 13.50
C HIS A 151 -19.99 10.92 12.93
N PRO A 152 -20.96 11.76 12.51
CA PRO A 152 -20.68 13.08 11.92
C PRO A 152 -19.91 14.03 12.84
N ASP A 153 -20.08 13.91 14.16
CA ASP A 153 -19.37 14.66 15.19
C ASP A 153 -17.85 14.39 15.14
N ILE A 154 -17.45 13.13 14.95
CA ILE A 154 -16.04 12.75 14.78
C ILE A 154 -15.51 13.30 13.46
N LEU A 155 -16.28 13.21 12.37
CA LEU A 155 -15.90 13.79 11.10
C LEU A 155 -15.69 15.30 11.22
N GLU A 156 -16.62 16.01 11.85
CA GLU A 156 -16.52 17.46 12.06
C GLU A 156 -15.28 17.85 12.85
N TYR A 157 -14.95 17.11 13.91
CA TYR A 157 -13.72 17.31 14.67
C TYR A 157 -12.48 17.27 13.74
N TYR A 158 -12.38 16.29 12.83
CA TYR A 158 -11.24 16.20 11.92
C TYR A 158 -11.28 17.25 10.80
N GLN A 159 -12.45 17.65 10.32
CA GLN A 159 -12.61 18.76 9.37
C GLN A 159 -12.17 20.10 9.96
N GLU A 160 -12.40 20.32 11.26
CA GLU A 160 -11.89 21.51 11.95
C GLU A 160 -10.39 21.42 12.20
N LYS A 161 -9.90 20.25 12.56
CA LYS A 161 -8.49 20.03 12.82
C LYS A 161 -7.63 20.18 11.58
N PHE A 162 -8.06 19.63 10.45
CA PHE A 162 -7.32 19.65 9.17
C PHE A 162 -7.76 20.84 8.32
N LYS A 163 -7.23 22.01 8.67
CA LYS A 163 -7.54 23.27 7.94
C LYS A 163 -7.09 23.22 6.49
N TYR A 164 -6.01 22.48 6.20
CA TYR A 164 -5.43 22.25 4.88
C TYR A 164 -5.19 20.78 4.69
N ILE A 165 -5.54 20.26 3.53
CA ILE A 165 -5.32 18.86 3.13
C ILE A 165 -4.48 18.88 1.87
N LEU A 166 -3.31 18.21 1.91
CA LEU A 166 -2.41 18.09 0.79
C LEU A 166 -2.29 16.61 0.42
N VAL A 167 -2.49 16.28 -0.84
CA VAL A 167 -2.41 14.90 -1.34
C VAL A 167 -1.43 14.83 -2.50
N ASP A 168 -0.43 13.97 -2.34
CA ASP A 168 0.58 13.69 -3.34
C ASP A 168 0.24 12.38 -4.08
N GLU A 169 0.71 12.24 -5.33
CA GLU A 169 0.46 11.09 -6.22
C GLU A 169 -1.06 10.80 -6.39
N TYR A 170 -1.84 11.86 -6.60
CA TYR A 170 -3.30 11.78 -6.63
C TYR A 170 -3.84 10.84 -7.73
N GLN A 171 -3.07 10.58 -8.80
CA GLN A 171 -3.44 9.63 -9.85
C GLN A 171 -3.45 8.17 -9.40
N ASP A 172 -2.83 7.84 -8.26
CA ASP A 172 -2.69 6.48 -7.75
C ASP A 172 -3.69 6.13 -6.63
N ILE A 173 -4.58 7.07 -6.26
CA ILE A 173 -5.59 6.82 -5.23
C ILE A 173 -6.72 5.93 -5.74
N ASN A 174 -7.24 5.06 -4.85
CA ASN A 174 -8.44 4.27 -5.09
C ASN A 174 -9.71 5.00 -4.64
N HIS A 175 -10.88 4.43 -4.95
CA HIS A 175 -12.17 5.03 -4.61
C HIS A 175 -12.35 5.28 -3.10
N ALA A 176 -11.93 4.34 -2.24
CA ALA A 176 -12.05 4.52 -0.78
C ALA A 176 -11.22 5.71 -0.28
N GLN A 177 -10.00 5.89 -0.80
CA GLN A 177 -9.15 7.04 -0.50
C GLN A 177 -9.74 8.35 -1.02
N TYR A 178 -10.30 8.33 -2.24
CA TYR A 178 -10.99 9.48 -2.80
C TYR A 178 -12.17 9.93 -1.92
N ILE A 179 -13.03 9.00 -1.50
CA ILE A 179 -14.17 9.31 -0.62
C ILE A 179 -13.69 9.84 0.75
N LEU A 180 -12.60 9.27 1.31
CA LEU A 180 -12.01 9.78 2.54
C LEU A 180 -11.56 11.24 2.42
N ILE A 181 -10.86 11.59 1.33
CA ILE A 181 -10.43 12.96 1.03
C ILE A 181 -11.65 13.87 0.91
N LYS A 182 -12.66 13.45 0.14
CA LYS A 182 -13.89 14.21 -0.09
C LYS A 182 -14.64 14.50 1.21
N LEU A 183 -14.74 13.52 2.11
CA LEU A 183 -15.34 13.71 3.42
C LEU A 183 -14.55 14.72 4.27
N LEU A 184 -13.24 14.57 4.38
CA LEU A 184 -12.41 15.45 5.20
C LEU A 184 -12.36 16.89 4.66
N SER A 185 -12.33 17.07 3.34
CA SER A 185 -12.25 18.40 2.71
C SER A 185 -13.58 19.13 2.60
N LYS A 186 -14.72 18.46 2.81
CA LYS A 186 -16.07 18.96 2.51
C LYS A 186 -16.38 20.33 3.14
N LYS A 187 -15.98 20.54 4.40
CA LYS A 187 -16.34 21.76 5.17
C LYS A 187 -15.53 22.98 4.72
N ARG A 188 -14.22 22.82 4.53
CA ARG A 188 -13.30 23.94 4.27
C ARG A 188 -12.89 24.07 2.82
N ARG A 189 -12.99 23.02 2.04
CA ARG A 189 -12.55 22.91 0.64
C ARG A 189 -11.09 23.34 0.36
N ASN A 190 -10.27 23.44 1.41
CA ASN A 190 -8.85 23.72 1.31
C ASN A 190 -8.08 22.42 0.97
N LEU A 191 -8.25 21.95 -0.27
CA LEU A 191 -7.63 20.74 -0.79
C LEU A 191 -6.60 21.12 -1.86
N PHE A 192 -5.37 20.67 -1.68
CA PHE A 192 -4.28 20.78 -2.64
C PHE A 192 -3.85 19.39 -3.08
N VAL A 193 -3.94 19.10 -4.36
CA VAL A 193 -3.55 17.80 -4.91
C VAL A 193 -2.42 17.96 -5.92
N VAL A 194 -1.47 17.02 -5.88
CA VAL A 194 -0.40 16.92 -6.87
C VAL A 194 -0.48 15.54 -7.50
N GLY A 195 -0.40 15.47 -8.81
CA GLY A 195 -0.44 14.21 -9.52
C GLY A 195 -0.12 14.36 -10.99
N ASP A 196 0.19 13.25 -11.61
CA ASP A 196 0.48 13.14 -13.02
C ASP A 196 -0.30 11.98 -13.64
N PRO A 197 -1.38 12.24 -14.40
CA PRO A 197 -2.16 11.18 -15.04
C PRO A 197 -1.32 10.22 -15.89
N ASP A 198 -0.24 10.74 -16.52
CA ASP A 198 0.66 9.94 -17.34
C ASP A 198 1.55 8.96 -16.53
N GLN A 199 1.62 9.13 -15.20
CA GLN A 199 2.36 8.25 -14.28
C GLN A 199 1.50 7.27 -13.51
N SER A 200 0.20 7.16 -13.81
CA SER A 200 -0.71 6.20 -13.17
C SER A 200 -0.36 4.77 -13.58
N ILE A 201 0.32 4.04 -12.70
CA ILE A 201 0.77 2.65 -12.92
C ILE A 201 0.20 1.66 -11.91
N TYR A 202 -0.68 2.10 -10.98
CA TYR A 202 -1.26 1.27 -9.93
C TYR A 202 -2.73 0.86 -10.17
N ARG A 203 -3.21 0.90 -11.42
CA ARG A 203 -4.57 0.46 -11.77
C ARG A 203 -4.86 -0.97 -11.30
N PHE A 204 -3.88 -1.86 -11.37
CA PHE A 204 -3.99 -3.24 -10.88
C PHE A 204 -4.12 -3.37 -9.36
N ARG A 205 -3.92 -2.27 -8.61
CA ARG A 205 -4.15 -2.13 -7.15
C ARG A 205 -5.42 -1.35 -6.84
N GLY A 206 -6.27 -1.10 -7.82
CA GLY A 206 -7.52 -0.36 -7.64
C GLY A 206 -7.39 1.16 -7.76
N ALA A 207 -6.24 1.70 -8.23
CA ALA A 207 -6.15 3.11 -8.56
C ALA A 207 -7.12 3.46 -9.69
N GLU A 208 -7.83 4.56 -9.55
CA GLU A 208 -8.83 5.03 -10.51
C GLU A 208 -8.37 6.35 -11.14
N LEU A 209 -7.91 6.26 -12.39
CA LEU A 209 -7.46 7.44 -13.15
C LEU A 209 -8.58 8.50 -13.29
N GLY A 210 -9.83 8.06 -13.25
CA GLY A 210 -11.00 8.95 -13.26
C GLY A 210 -10.93 10.03 -12.17
N ASN A 211 -10.43 9.70 -10.97
CA ASN A 211 -10.38 10.62 -9.84
C ASN A 211 -9.56 11.90 -10.13
N ILE A 212 -8.44 11.80 -10.88
CA ILE A 212 -7.64 12.98 -11.24
C ILE A 212 -8.19 13.69 -12.47
N ILE A 213 -8.85 12.97 -13.37
CA ILE A 213 -9.43 13.55 -14.58
C ILE A 213 -10.68 14.36 -14.22
N SER A 214 -11.56 13.81 -13.36
CA SER A 214 -12.80 14.45 -12.92
C SER A 214 -12.62 15.39 -11.72
N PHE A 215 -11.39 15.66 -11.28
CA PHE A 215 -11.13 16.52 -10.12
C PHE A 215 -11.77 17.92 -10.27
N GLU A 216 -11.70 18.51 -11.45
CA GLU A 216 -12.28 19.83 -11.75
C GLU A 216 -13.82 19.81 -11.75
N GLU A 217 -14.44 18.65 -12.00
CA GLU A 217 -15.90 18.47 -11.90
C GLU A 217 -16.34 18.44 -10.43
N ASP A 218 -15.56 17.77 -9.56
CA ASP A 218 -15.81 17.70 -8.12
C ASP A 218 -15.47 19.01 -7.38
N PHE A 219 -14.49 19.74 -7.90
CA PHE A 219 -14.00 21.01 -7.36
C PHE A 219 -13.93 22.10 -8.44
N PRO A 220 -15.09 22.62 -8.90
CA PRO A 220 -15.14 23.58 -9.99
C PRO A 220 -14.39 24.89 -9.73
N GLU A 221 -14.21 25.24 -8.46
CA GLU A 221 -13.44 26.40 -8.01
C GLU A 221 -11.93 26.20 -8.02
N SER A 222 -11.45 25.01 -8.37
CA SER A 222 -10.02 24.68 -8.32
C SER A 222 -9.22 25.42 -9.39
N THR A 223 -8.00 25.80 -9.04
CA THR A 223 -7.03 26.35 -9.98
C THR A 223 -6.02 25.27 -10.37
N VAL A 224 -5.92 24.99 -11.67
CA VAL A 224 -4.99 24.00 -12.20
C VAL A 224 -3.69 24.66 -12.63
N ILE A 225 -2.56 24.24 -12.03
CA ILE A 225 -1.23 24.71 -12.36
C ILE A 225 -0.43 23.57 -12.97
N LYS A 226 0.08 23.74 -14.19
CA LYS A 226 0.91 22.75 -14.88
C LYS A 226 2.38 22.99 -14.56
N LEU A 227 3.05 21.98 -13.98
CA LEU A 227 4.48 21.99 -13.73
C LEU A 227 5.20 21.32 -14.91
N GLU A 228 5.54 22.09 -15.93
CA GLU A 228 6.08 21.57 -17.19
C GLU A 228 7.61 21.53 -17.26
N GLN A 229 8.30 22.25 -16.36
CA GLN A 229 9.76 22.20 -16.31
C GLN A 229 10.25 20.94 -15.58
N ASN A 230 11.06 20.15 -16.26
CA ASN A 230 11.71 18.95 -15.71
C ASN A 230 13.17 19.24 -15.36
N TYR A 231 13.52 19.00 -14.09
CA TYR A 231 14.87 19.22 -13.55
C TYR A 231 15.69 17.93 -13.45
N ARG A 232 15.06 16.77 -13.63
CA ARG A 232 15.65 15.43 -13.43
C ARG A 232 16.39 14.94 -14.67
N SER A 233 15.75 15.03 -15.82
CA SER A 233 16.14 14.31 -17.04
C SER A 233 16.71 15.26 -18.11
N SER A 234 17.58 14.72 -18.96
CA SER A 234 18.05 15.42 -20.16
C SER A 234 16.97 15.45 -21.25
N GLU A 235 17.16 16.32 -22.23
CA GLU A 235 16.22 16.53 -23.35
C GLU A 235 15.94 15.24 -24.14
N ASN A 236 16.97 14.40 -24.39
CA ASN A 236 16.80 13.16 -25.13
C ASN A 236 15.89 12.17 -24.41
N ILE A 237 15.99 12.07 -23.07
CA ILE A 237 15.13 11.23 -22.26
C ILE A 237 13.68 11.74 -22.30
N LEU A 238 13.48 13.06 -22.14
CA LEU A 238 12.15 13.66 -22.19
C LEU A 238 11.47 13.51 -23.55
N LYS A 239 12.22 13.66 -24.64
CA LYS A 239 11.69 13.44 -25.99
C LYS A 239 11.20 12.01 -26.18
N ALA A 240 11.99 11.02 -25.75
CA ALA A 240 11.60 9.62 -25.84
C ALA A 240 10.40 9.29 -24.97
N ALA A 241 10.39 9.75 -23.71
CA ALA A 241 9.27 9.55 -22.79
C ALA A 241 7.98 10.22 -23.33
N SER A 242 8.10 11.45 -23.85
CA SER A 242 6.95 12.15 -24.46
C SER A 242 6.41 11.46 -25.70
N PHE A 243 7.28 10.82 -26.48
CA PHE A 243 6.84 10.05 -27.64
C PHE A 243 6.06 8.80 -27.23
N VAL A 244 6.53 8.07 -26.24
CA VAL A 244 5.84 6.88 -25.71
C VAL A 244 4.48 7.25 -25.14
N ILE A 245 4.43 8.31 -24.32
CA ILE A 245 3.21 8.67 -23.58
C ILE A 245 2.12 9.27 -24.48
N LYS A 246 2.45 9.75 -25.67
CA LYS A 246 1.45 10.20 -26.67
C LYS A 246 0.43 9.15 -27.08
N ASN A 247 0.77 7.88 -26.90
CA ASN A 247 -0.14 6.76 -27.17
C ASN A 247 -1.26 6.59 -26.13
N ASN A 248 -1.19 7.31 -24.98
CA ASN A 248 -2.26 7.29 -23.98
C ASN A 248 -3.45 8.08 -24.49
N THR A 249 -4.65 7.48 -24.44
CA THR A 249 -5.91 8.09 -24.88
C THR A 249 -6.49 9.06 -23.83
N TYR A 250 -6.28 8.78 -22.55
CA TYR A 250 -6.79 9.59 -21.44
C TYR A 250 -5.66 10.39 -20.80
N ARG A 251 -5.47 11.63 -21.28
CA ARG A 251 -4.42 12.51 -20.72
C ARG A 251 -4.85 13.98 -20.75
N LYS A 252 -4.32 14.76 -19.78
CA LYS A 252 -4.30 16.22 -19.87
C LYS A 252 -3.03 16.63 -20.61
N GLU A 253 -3.17 17.40 -21.70
CA GLU A 253 -2.02 17.85 -22.46
C GLU A 253 -1.08 18.68 -21.60
N LYS A 254 0.20 18.30 -21.61
CA LYS A 254 1.32 19.00 -21.01
C LYS A 254 2.54 18.88 -21.92
N ARG A 255 3.40 19.89 -21.92
CA ARG A 255 4.65 19.90 -22.69
C ARG A 255 5.84 20.00 -21.75
N LEU A 256 6.41 18.84 -21.42
CA LEU A 256 7.61 18.81 -20.58
C LEU A 256 8.81 19.39 -21.33
N TRP A 257 9.53 20.27 -20.65
CA TRP A 257 10.76 20.86 -21.14
C TRP A 257 11.86 20.86 -20.07
N THR A 258 13.13 20.97 -20.48
CA THR A 258 14.27 21.00 -19.55
C THR A 258 15.35 21.98 -20.03
N THR A 259 16.10 22.52 -19.08
CA THR A 259 17.31 23.30 -19.36
C THR A 259 18.51 22.40 -19.66
N ARG A 260 18.45 21.10 -19.35
CA ARG A 260 19.51 20.12 -19.61
C ARG A 260 19.47 19.66 -21.07
N LYS A 261 20.05 20.53 -21.94
CA LYS A 261 20.07 20.29 -23.39
C LYS A 261 20.88 19.06 -23.77
N GLY A 262 20.42 18.34 -24.84
CA GLY A 262 21.05 17.13 -25.36
C GLY A 262 21.00 15.96 -24.39
N GLY A 263 22.16 15.44 -24.02
CA GLY A 263 22.35 14.23 -23.21
C GLY A 263 22.79 13.03 -24.06
N GLU A 264 23.13 11.95 -23.39
CA GLU A 264 23.50 10.69 -24.05
C GLU A 264 22.33 10.13 -24.87
N LYS A 265 22.65 9.46 -25.96
CA LYS A 265 21.64 8.72 -26.73
C LYS A 265 21.16 7.51 -25.96
N ILE A 266 19.86 7.20 -26.08
CA ILE A 266 19.28 5.98 -25.53
C ILE A 266 19.83 4.80 -26.32
N LYS A 267 20.41 3.81 -25.61
CA LYS A 267 20.86 2.56 -26.21
C LYS A 267 19.72 1.53 -26.16
N TYR A 268 19.55 0.84 -27.26
CA TYR A 268 18.66 -0.32 -27.35
C TYR A 268 19.49 -1.57 -27.57
N TYR A 269 19.18 -2.64 -26.89
CA TYR A 269 19.81 -3.94 -27.08
C TYR A 269 18.73 -5.03 -27.05
N GLU A 270 18.71 -5.87 -28.05
CA GLU A 270 17.85 -7.02 -28.15
C GLU A 270 18.66 -8.27 -27.82
N ALA A 271 18.36 -8.83 -26.64
CA ALA A 271 19.09 -9.99 -26.14
C ALA A 271 18.48 -11.30 -26.67
N SER A 272 19.31 -12.30 -26.89
CA SER A 272 18.90 -13.65 -27.30
C SER A 272 18.34 -14.47 -26.12
N SER A 273 18.67 -14.11 -24.89
CA SER A 273 18.24 -14.77 -23.66
C SER A 273 18.32 -13.83 -22.46
N ALA A 274 17.67 -14.20 -21.34
CA ALA A 274 17.77 -13.46 -20.09
C ALA A 274 19.21 -13.41 -19.54
N PHE A 275 20.04 -14.39 -19.86
CA PHE A 275 21.44 -14.41 -19.46
C PHE A 275 22.27 -13.44 -20.31
N ASP A 276 22.05 -13.41 -21.64
CA ASP A 276 22.69 -12.47 -22.57
C ASP A 276 22.32 -11.01 -22.22
N GLU A 277 21.03 -10.76 -21.86
CA GLU A 277 20.59 -9.46 -21.32
C GLU A 277 21.41 -9.06 -20.10
N ALA A 278 21.54 -9.96 -19.12
CA ALA A 278 22.27 -9.70 -17.89
C ALA A 278 23.76 -9.46 -18.11
N GLU A 279 24.41 -10.20 -19.01
CA GLU A 279 25.82 -10.03 -19.38
C GLU A 279 26.05 -8.68 -20.10
N PHE A 280 25.14 -8.32 -21.02
CA PHE A 280 25.20 -6.99 -21.66
C PHE A 280 25.09 -5.86 -20.62
N ILE A 281 24.14 -5.96 -19.70
CA ILE A 281 23.95 -4.96 -18.63
C ILE A 281 25.18 -4.87 -17.74
N ALA A 282 25.75 -6.00 -17.31
CA ALA A 282 26.94 -6.05 -16.47
C ALA A 282 28.13 -5.37 -17.14
N ARG A 283 28.33 -5.62 -18.44
CA ARG A 283 29.38 -4.99 -19.24
C ARG A 283 29.17 -3.46 -19.37
N GLU A 284 27.96 -3.03 -19.67
CA GLU A 284 27.64 -1.60 -19.77
C GLU A 284 27.83 -0.87 -18.42
N ILE A 285 27.40 -1.48 -17.32
CA ILE A 285 27.60 -0.92 -15.97
C ILE A 285 29.08 -0.75 -15.67
N LYS A 286 29.91 -1.79 -15.91
CA LYS A 286 31.37 -1.70 -15.71
C LYS A 286 32.00 -0.59 -16.57
N ASN A 287 31.58 -0.47 -17.82
CA ASN A 287 32.05 0.57 -18.72
C ASN A 287 31.68 1.99 -18.22
N ILE A 288 30.43 2.17 -17.76
CA ILE A 288 29.96 3.45 -17.22
C ILE A 288 30.78 3.84 -15.99
N VAL A 289 30.94 2.93 -15.03
CA VAL A 289 31.71 3.20 -13.80
C VAL A 289 33.15 3.51 -14.10
N LYS A 290 33.81 2.76 -15.03
CA LYS A 290 35.20 2.93 -15.39
C LYS A 290 35.48 4.25 -16.12
N HIS A 291 34.64 4.60 -17.09
CA HIS A 291 34.90 5.71 -18.00
C HIS A 291 34.23 7.03 -17.61
N LYS A 292 33.08 7.00 -16.91
CA LYS A 292 32.31 8.21 -16.55
C LYS A 292 32.49 8.63 -15.09
N LYS A 293 33.37 8.00 -14.31
CA LYS A 293 33.61 8.28 -12.88
C LYS A 293 32.35 8.24 -12.03
N LEU A 294 31.33 7.48 -12.44
CA LEU A 294 30.11 7.24 -11.66
C LEU A 294 30.35 6.13 -10.64
N LYS A 295 29.62 6.20 -9.54
CA LYS A 295 29.65 5.17 -8.49
C LYS A 295 28.55 4.12 -8.77
N TRP A 296 28.71 2.91 -8.29
CA TRP A 296 27.69 1.86 -8.39
C TRP A 296 26.31 2.33 -7.92
N ARG A 297 26.24 3.13 -6.86
CA ARG A 297 25.01 3.70 -6.30
C ARG A 297 24.29 4.70 -7.21
N ASP A 298 24.95 5.19 -8.24
CA ASP A 298 24.39 6.16 -9.17
C ASP A 298 23.63 5.46 -10.33
N ILE A 299 23.63 4.13 -10.34
CA ILE A 299 23.02 3.30 -11.36
C ILE A 299 21.82 2.56 -10.77
N ALA A 300 20.68 2.63 -11.46
CA ALA A 300 19.48 1.88 -11.14
C ALA A 300 19.09 0.96 -12.30
N LEU A 301 18.75 -0.29 -11.98
CA LEU A 301 18.24 -1.26 -12.93
C LEU A 301 16.76 -1.51 -12.60
N LEU A 302 15.90 -1.32 -13.57
CA LEU A 302 14.46 -1.51 -13.46
C LEU A 302 14.00 -2.70 -14.29
N TYR A 303 13.16 -3.55 -13.71
CA TYR A 303 12.59 -4.70 -14.39
C TYR A 303 11.09 -4.85 -14.05
N ARG A 304 10.36 -5.58 -14.87
CA ARG A 304 8.90 -5.69 -14.76
C ARG A 304 8.44 -6.67 -13.68
N THR A 305 9.15 -7.79 -13.52
CA THR A 305 8.79 -8.86 -12.58
C THR A 305 9.99 -9.31 -11.77
N ASN A 306 9.73 -9.74 -10.52
CA ASN A 306 10.80 -10.23 -9.65
C ASN A 306 11.53 -11.46 -10.21
N ALA A 307 10.90 -12.25 -11.09
CA ALA A 307 11.54 -13.40 -11.70
C ALA A 307 12.74 -13.00 -12.57
N GLN A 308 12.74 -11.78 -13.15
CA GLN A 308 13.84 -11.27 -13.97
C GLN A 308 15.10 -10.95 -13.17
N SER A 309 14.99 -10.74 -11.83
CA SER A 309 16.16 -10.43 -11.02
C SER A 309 17.15 -11.60 -10.94
N ARG A 310 16.70 -12.84 -11.09
CA ARG A 310 17.54 -14.02 -10.86
C ARG A 310 18.75 -14.07 -11.78
N SER A 311 18.57 -13.95 -13.10
CA SER A 311 19.66 -13.93 -14.08
C SER A 311 20.62 -12.76 -13.84
N LEU A 312 20.08 -11.61 -13.46
CA LEU A 312 20.87 -10.42 -13.11
C LEU A 312 21.71 -10.64 -11.84
N GLU A 313 21.13 -11.21 -10.79
CA GLU A 313 21.83 -11.52 -9.54
C GLU A 313 22.97 -12.54 -9.77
N GLU A 314 22.71 -13.60 -10.54
CA GLU A 314 23.72 -14.62 -10.89
C GLU A 314 24.89 -14.00 -11.66
N VAL A 315 24.60 -13.18 -12.69
CA VAL A 315 25.65 -12.53 -13.52
C VAL A 315 26.40 -11.46 -12.71
N PHE A 316 25.72 -10.68 -11.90
CA PHE A 316 26.35 -9.64 -11.07
C PHE A 316 27.27 -10.23 -10.01
N ALA A 317 26.86 -11.33 -9.35
CA ALA A 317 27.70 -12.06 -8.42
C ALA A 317 28.96 -12.60 -9.13
N LYS A 318 28.81 -13.25 -10.30
CA LYS A 318 29.92 -13.76 -11.10
C LYS A 318 30.88 -12.66 -11.56
N ASN A 319 30.38 -11.49 -11.81
CA ASN A 319 31.13 -10.33 -12.29
C ASN A 319 31.63 -9.41 -11.16
N SER A 320 31.45 -9.78 -9.88
CA SER A 320 31.82 -8.99 -8.69
C SER A 320 31.21 -7.58 -8.68
N ILE A 321 29.97 -7.45 -9.18
CA ILE A 321 29.22 -6.20 -9.17
C ILE A 321 28.41 -6.15 -7.86
N SER A 322 28.68 -5.16 -7.01
CA SER A 322 27.90 -4.92 -5.80
C SER A 322 26.55 -4.32 -6.13
N PHE A 323 25.46 -4.92 -5.66
CA PHE A 323 24.10 -4.44 -5.89
C PHE A 323 23.23 -4.56 -4.64
N ARG A 324 22.12 -3.83 -4.64
CA ARG A 324 21.06 -3.93 -3.64
C ARG A 324 19.74 -4.24 -4.32
N LEU A 325 19.15 -5.38 -3.99
CA LEU A 325 17.83 -5.74 -4.48
C LEU A 325 16.76 -4.98 -3.68
N ILE A 326 15.91 -4.22 -4.38
CA ILE A 326 14.77 -3.52 -3.77
C ILE A 326 13.51 -4.33 -4.08
N GLY A 327 12.74 -4.70 -3.05
CA GLY A 327 11.54 -5.53 -3.18
C GLY A 327 11.75 -7.02 -2.94
N GLY A 328 12.93 -7.44 -2.48
CA GLY A 328 13.18 -8.79 -1.93
C GLY A 328 12.37 -9.07 -0.67
N ILE A 329 12.65 -10.20 0.01
CA ILE A 329 12.00 -10.56 1.29
C ILE A 329 12.18 -9.40 2.27
N ARG A 330 11.05 -8.79 2.67
CA ARG A 330 11.08 -7.68 3.61
C ARG A 330 11.64 -8.15 4.96
N TYR A 331 12.34 -7.28 5.68
CA TYR A 331 12.89 -7.57 7.01
C TYR A 331 11.83 -8.18 7.95
N TYR A 332 10.63 -7.60 7.97
CA TYR A 332 9.52 -8.07 8.80
C TYR A 332 8.86 -9.38 8.32
N ASP A 333 9.15 -9.83 7.10
CA ASP A 333 8.67 -11.13 6.57
C ASP A 333 9.63 -12.28 6.87
N ARG A 334 10.80 -11.99 7.45
CA ARG A 334 11.73 -13.01 7.93
C ARG A 334 11.10 -13.79 9.07
N LYS A 335 11.29 -15.12 9.07
CA LYS A 335 10.63 -16.03 10.00
C LYS A 335 10.89 -15.66 11.47
N GLU A 336 12.13 -15.34 11.80
CA GLU A 336 12.58 -14.97 13.14
C GLU A 336 11.90 -13.69 13.65
N ILE A 337 11.83 -12.67 12.79
CA ILE A 337 11.21 -11.39 13.10
C ILE A 337 9.67 -11.56 13.23
N LYS A 338 9.09 -12.36 12.34
CA LYS A 338 7.65 -12.63 12.35
C LYS A 338 7.21 -13.35 13.61
N ASN A 339 8.02 -14.26 14.12
CA ASN A 339 7.77 -14.97 15.38
C ASN A 339 7.68 -14.00 16.57
N ILE A 340 8.62 -13.08 16.67
CA ILE A 340 8.60 -12.02 17.69
C ILE A 340 7.38 -11.12 17.53
N LEU A 341 7.04 -10.74 16.29
CA LEU A 341 5.87 -9.90 16.02
C LEU A 341 4.56 -10.58 16.42
N TYR A 342 4.41 -11.88 16.19
CA TYR A 342 3.23 -12.61 16.65
C TYR A 342 3.11 -12.62 18.17
N LEU A 343 4.23 -12.84 18.88
CA LEU A 343 4.25 -12.77 20.34
C LEU A 343 3.81 -11.39 20.84
N LEU A 344 4.36 -10.32 20.28
CA LEU A 344 3.97 -8.96 20.64
C LEU A 344 2.50 -8.65 20.33
N LYS A 345 1.99 -9.15 19.20
CA LYS A 345 0.57 -9.02 18.84
C LYS A 345 -0.35 -9.75 19.83
N ILE A 346 0.05 -10.93 20.31
CA ILE A 346 -0.70 -11.70 21.31
C ILE A 346 -0.73 -10.94 22.64
N ILE A 347 0.41 -10.37 23.07
CA ILE A 347 0.48 -9.57 24.31
C ILE A 347 -0.41 -8.33 24.19
N TYR A 348 -0.46 -7.70 23.02
CA TYR A 348 -1.25 -6.51 22.77
C TYR A 348 -2.74 -6.80 22.63
N ASN A 349 -3.09 -7.90 21.99
CA ASN A 349 -4.48 -8.36 21.77
C ASN A 349 -4.60 -9.85 22.09
N HIS A 350 -5.10 -10.19 23.27
CA HIS A 350 -5.25 -11.57 23.73
C HIS A 350 -6.35 -12.33 23.00
N ASP A 351 -7.28 -11.65 22.33
CA ASP A 351 -8.38 -12.28 21.61
C ASP A 351 -7.98 -12.79 20.21
N ASP A 352 -6.76 -12.46 19.74
CA ASP A 352 -6.27 -12.88 18.43
C ASP A 352 -5.77 -14.33 18.41
N LYS A 353 -6.73 -15.26 18.31
CA LYS A 353 -6.45 -16.71 18.25
C LYS A 353 -5.62 -17.12 17.03
N GLU A 354 -5.68 -16.37 15.92
CA GLU A 354 -4.90 -16.66 14.71
C GLU A 354 -3.41 -16.29 14.88
N CYS A 355 -3.12 -15.19 15.56
CA CYS A 355 -1.75 -14.86 15.93
C CYS A 355 -1.17 -15.89 16.90
N LEU A 356 -1.93 -16.33 17.90
CA LEU A 356 -1.51 -17.37 18.84
C LEU A 356 -1.21 -18.69 18.12
N LYS A 357 -2.12 -19.16 17.27
CA LYS A 357 -1.91 -20.37 16.46
C LYS A 357 -0.66 -20.24 15.59
N SER A 358 -0.48 -19.11 14.93
CA SER A 358 0.65 -18.85 14.05
C SER A 358 1.98 -18.89 14.79
N TRP A 359 2.02 -18.33 15.98
CA TRP A 359 3.22 -18.34 16.83
C TRP A 359 3.56 -19.75 17.28
N LEU A 360 2.58 -20.52 17.76
CA LEU A 360 2.77 -21.91 18.20
C LEU A 360 3.26 -22.83 17.06
N GLU A 361 2.76 -22.64 15.83
CA GLU A 361 3.21 -23.41 14.65
C GLU A 361 4.64 -23.05 14.22
N MET A 362 5.06 -21.79 14.41
CA MET A 362 6.40 -21.35 13.98
C MET A 362 7.52 -21.80 14.91
N ASP A 363 7.27 -21.90 16.21
CA ASP A 363 8.32 -22.09 17.22
C ASP A 363 8.64 -23.55 17.51
N ARG A 364 8.12 -24.50 16.71
CA ARG A 364 8.36 -25.95 16.86
C ARG A 364 8.11 -26.48 18.29
N MET A 365 7.17 -25.85 19.03
CA MET A 365 6.80 -26.32 20.37
C MET A 365 6.13 -27.71 20.39
N GLY A 366 6.12 -28.42 19.25
CA GLY A 366 5.49 -29.73 19.12
C GLY A 366 3.94 -29.68 19.20
N ILE A 367 3.37 -28.49 19.19
CA ILE A 367 1.92 -28.28 19.28
C ILE A 367 1.37 -28.23 17.86
N GLY A 368 1.06 -29.38 17.29
CA GLY A 368 0.34 -29.50 16.03
C GLY A 368 -1.15 -29.13 16.18
N GLU A 369 -1.89 -29.22 15.09
CA GLU A 369 -3.33 -28.84 15.01
C GLU A 369 -4.21 -29.50 16.09
N MET A 370 -3.91 -30.75 16.45
CA MET A 370 -4.57 -31.49 17.53
C MET A 370 -4.27 -30.91 18.92
N GLY A 371 -3.04 -30.47 19.16
CA GLY A 371 -2.64 -29.80 20.41
C GLY A 371 -3.33 -28.46 20.56
N PHE A 372 -3.42 -27.66 19.48
CA PHE A 372 -4.13 -26.39 19.47
C PHE A 372 -5.64 -26.56 19.74
N LYS A 373 -6.27 -27.58 19.16
CA LYS A 373 -7.69 -27.93 19.49
C LYS A 373 -7.88 -28.23 20.97
N LYS A 374 -6.92 -28.95 21.60
CA LYS A 374 -6.96 -29.24 23.05
C LYS A 374 -6.79 -27.96 23.89
N ILE A 375 -5.86 -27.08 23.52
CA ILE A 375 -5.66 -25.79 24.21
C ILE A 375 -6.92 -24.93 24.11
N ASN A 376 -7.53 -24.80 22.93
CA ASN A 376 -8.79 -24.08 22.76
C ASN A 376 -9.95 -24.71 23.54
N TYR A 377 -10.00 -26.01 23.64
CA TYR A 377 -11.00 -26.71 24.45
C TYR A 377 -10.83 -26.38 25.92
N ILE A 378 -9.60 -26.39 26.44
CA ILE A 378 -9.30 -26.07 27.84
C ILE A 378 -9.57 -24.58 28.12
N ALA A 379 -9.19 -23.67 27.20
CA ALA A 379 -9.37 -22.23 27.37
C ALA A 379 -10.85 -21.78 27.32
N ASN A 380 -11.72 -22.55 26.69
CA ASN A 380 -13.16 -22.29 26.64
C ASN A 380 -13.95 -22.96 27.79
N PHE A 381 -13.28 -23.72 28.66
CA PHE A 381 -13.90 -24.13 29.92
C PHE A 381 -13.91 -22.94 30.88
N PRO A 382 -15.08 -22.58 31.46
CA PRO A 382 -15.09 -21.58 32.51
C PRO A 382 -14.20 -22.11 33.65
N CYS A 383 -13.05 -21.43 33.88
CA CYS A 383 -12.24 -21.70 35.04
C CYS A 383 -13.09 -21.39 36.29
N CYS A 384 -13.68 -22.45 36.86
CA CYS A 384 -13.95 -22.46 38.29
C CYS A 384 -12.61 -22.56 39.00
N LEU A 385 -11.99 -21.40 39.20
CA LEU A 385 -10.94 -21.23 40.19
C LEU A 385 -11.39 -20.09 41.09
N SER A 386 -11.97 -20.54 42.22
CA SER A 386 -12.18 -19.79 43.44
C SER A 386 -10.89 -19.18 43.97
#